data_b4b9870dff38bc92e3e115cb3c5e6803
#
_entry.id   b4b9870dff38bc92e3e115cb3c5e6803
#
_cell.length_a   1.000
_cell.length_b   1.000
_cell.length_c   1.000
_cell.angle_alpha   90.00
_cell.angle_beta   90.00
_cell.angle_gamma   90.00
#
_symmetry.space_group_name_H-M   'P 1'
#
loop_
_entity.id
_entity.type
_entity.pdbx_description
1 polymer ?
#
loop_
_entity_poly.entity_id
_entity_poly.type
_entity_poly.pdbx_seq_one_letter_code
_entity_poly.pdbx_strand_id
1 'polypeptide(L)'
;MTNQEFIEQVAKFVQKYAAQYGIKVHSPIIAQAILESGWGNSKLAARYHNYFGLKCGTKWTGKSVNMTTQEEYSVGTLTTIKDNFRVYDSMEEGIKGYFEFIQLARYQNLKGITDPKKYLETIKADGYATSSTYVTNNMKLVEQYNLTKYDKEVTKMSKAETAIKWMEDTAKDDRHGYCQTHRWGEDGDYDCSSAVYTAWEHAGIPVKTYSFEKYGCAYTGVMLAVFKHFGFEDVTNKVNLATGAGLKRSDILLNDKHHVAMYCGNGMEVEASINEKGTATGGTPGDQTGKEFLIRAYRNYPWNHVLRYPDGGSTSVTKKSVDEVAKEVLAGAWGNGDAR
;
A
#
# COMPACT_ATOMS: atom_id res chain seq x y z
N MET A 1 21.94 6.92 -6.16
CA MET A 1 20.64 6.25 -6.38
C MET A 1 20.68 5.59 -7.75
N THR A 2 20.38 4.31 -7.84
CA THR A 2 20.25 3.60 -9.11
C THR A 2 18.95 3.99 -9.82
N ASN A 3 18.84 3.70 -11.12
CA ASN A 3 17.59 3.96 -11.88
C ASN A 3 16.39 3.21 -11.27
N GLN A 4 16.59 1.98 -10.80
CA GLN A 4 15.53 1.19 -10.18
C GLN A 4 15.08 1.78 -8.84
N GLU A 5 16.00 2.20 -7.99
CA GLU A 5 15.69 2.90 -6.72
C GLU A 5 14.93 4.21 -6.97
N PHE A 6 15.31 4.97 -8.01
CA PHE A 6 14.60 6.19 -8.37
C PHE A 6 13.15 5.90 -8.78
N ILE A 7 12.95 4.90 -9.65
CA ILE A 7 11.61 4.47 -10.07
C ILE A 7 10.76 4.10 -8.86
N GLU A 8 11.29 3.27 -7.95
CA GLU A 8 10.54 2.79 -6.78
C GLU A 8 10.15 3.91 -5.83
N GLN A 9 11.06 4.85 -5.58
CA GLN A 9 10.76 6.01 -4.73
C GLN A 9 9.71 6.93 -5.37
N VAL A 10 9.84 7.24 -6.66
CA VAL A 10 8.83 8.04 -7.38
C VAL A 10 7.49 7.32 -7.41
N ALA A 11 7.47 6.02 -7.76
CA ALA A 11 6.26 5.23 -7.83
C ALA A 11 5.51 5.20 -6.50
N LYS A 12 6.22 5.04 -5.38
CA LYS A 12 5.64 5.08 -4.03
C LYS A 12 4.81 6.34 -3.78
N PHE A 13 5.35 7.50 -4.14
CA PHE A 13 4.65 8.77 -3.92
C PHE A 13 3.58 9.05 -4.97
N VAL A 14 3.82 8.65 -6.24
CA VAL A 14 2.80 8.73 -7.29
C VAL A 14 1.56 7.92 -6.90
N GLN A 15 1.74 6.67 -6.48
CA GLN A 15 0.65 5.80 -6.01
C GLN A 15 -0.06 6.35 -4.76
N LYS A 16 0.70 6.96 -3.83
CA LYS A 16 0.14 7.59 -2.62
C LYS A 16 -0.86 8.70 -2.95
N TYR A 17 -0.55 9.52 -3.95
CA TYR A 17 -1.33 10.73 -4.24
C TYR A 17 -2.31 10.59 -5.39
N ALA A 18 -2.05 9.76 -6.41
CA ALA A 18 -2.83 9.71 -7.64
C ALA A 18 -4.35 9.57 -7.41
N ALA A 19 -4.77 8.63 -6.58
CA ALA A 19 -6.19 8.40 -6.29
C ALA A 19 -6.85 9.61 -5.61
N GLN A 20 -6.14 10.34 -4.73
CA GLN A 20 -6.65 11.53 -4.03
C GLN A 20 -7.00 12.66 -5.00
N TYR A 21 -6.30 12.71 -6.13
CA TYR A 21 -6.47 13.73 -7.17
C TYR A 21 -7.26 13.24 -8.39
N GLY A 22 -7.85 12.03 -8.31
CA GLY A 22 -8.68 11.44 -9.38
C GLY A 22 -7.89 10.86 -10.55
N ILE A 23 -6.59 10.67 -10.42
CA ILE A 23 -5.72 10.09 -11.43
C ILE A 23 -5.69 8.57 -11.29
N LYS A 24 -5.85 7.84 -12.40
CA LYS A 24 -5.96 6.37 -12.43
C LYS A 24 -4.79 5.68 -13.12
N VAL A 25 -3.84 6.43 -13.65
CA VAL A 25 -2.66 5.89 -14.33
C VAL A 25 -1.41 6.50 -13.71
N HIS A 26 -0.40 5.68 -13.43
CA HIS A 26 0.82 6.07 -12.71
C HIS A 26 2.05 6.08 -13.61
N SER A 27 2.13 5.11 -14.51
CA SER A 27 3.30 4.89 -15.38
C SER A 27 3.73 6.11 -16.18
N PRO A 28 2.82 6.93 -16.77
CA PRO A 28 3.23 8.11 -17.51
C PRO A 28 3.79 9.20 -16.59
N ILE A 29 3.32 9.30 -15.35
CA ILE A 29 3.81 10.28 -14.37
C ILE A 29 5.21 9.89 -13.90
N ILE A 30 5.47 8.59 -13.68
CA ILE A 30 6.81 8.09 -13.37
C ILE A 30 7.76 8.37 -14.53
N ALA A 31 7.35 8.12 -15.77
CA ALA A 31 8.13 8.43 -16.96
C ALA A 31 8.44 9.94 -17.10
N GLN A 32 7.45 10.79 -16.84
CA GLN A 32 7.64 12.26 -16.80
C GLN A 32 8.69 12.64 -15.76
N ALA A 33 8.63 12.13 -14.54
CA ALA A 33 9.62 12.40 -13.50
C ALA A 33 11.03 11.97 -13.93
N ILE A 34 11.17 10.82 -14.59
CA ILE A 34 12.44 10.34 -15.13
C ILE A 34 12.97 11.31 -16.20
N LEU A 35 12.14 11.64 -17.18
CA LEU A 35 12.54 12.45 -18.34
C LEU A 35 12.90 13.87 -17.93
N GLU A 36 12.03 14.55 -17.19
CA GLU A 36 12.15 15.95 -16.80
C GLU A 36 13.29 16.18 -15.78
N SER A 37 13.58 15.20 -14.95
CA SER A 37 14.62 15.33 -13.92
C SER A 37 15.97 14.72 -14.31
N GLY A 38 16.05 14.00 -15.43
CA GLY A 38 17.24 13.22 -15.77
C GLY A 38 17.59 12.25 -14.65
N TRP A 39 16.62 11.40 -14.25
CA TRP A 39 16.77 10.45 -13.14
C TRP A 39 17.05 11.11 -11.78
N GLY A 40 16.47 12.28 -11.55
CA GLY A 40 16.72 13.06 -10.34
C GLY A 40 18.05 13.79 -10.29
N ASN A 41 18.89 13.70 -11.35
CA ASN A 41 20.23 14.26 -11.38
C ASN A 41 20.26 15.71 -11.87
N SER A 42 19.20 16.22 -12.47
CA SER A 42 19.15 17.63 -12.87
C SER A 42 19.33 18.52 -11.62
N LYS A 43 19.94 19.70 -11.80
CA LYS A 43 20.15 20.66 -10.71
C LYS A 43 18.82 21.03 -10.03
N LEU A 44 17.73 21.10 -10.79
CA LEU A 44 16.40 21.42 -10.30
C LEU A 44 15.84 20.30 -9.42
N ALA A 45 16.01 19.04 -9.82
CA ALA A 45 15.58 17.89 -9.04
C ALA A 45 16.47 17.63 -7.82
N ALA A 46 17.79 17.59 -8.02
CA ALA A 46 18.75 17.20 -6.98
C ALA A 46 18.83 18.18 -5.81
N ARG A 47 18.62 19.48 -6.06
CA ARG A 47 18.73 20.52 -5.01
C ARG A 47 17.40 21.06 -4.54
N TYR A 48 16.37 21.01 -5.39
CA TYR A 48 15.11 21.70 -5.15
C TYR A 48 13.89 20.79 -5.24
N HIS A 49 14.12 19.48 -5.36
CA HIS A 49 13.09 18.44 -5.40
C HIS A 49 11.95 18.67 -6.40
N ASN A 50 12.22 19.42 -7.48
CA ASN A 50 11.28 19.66 -8.57
C ASN A 50 11.58 18.69 -9.72
N TYR A 51 10.94 17.55 -9.72
CA TYR A 51 11.18 16.45 -10.66
C TYR A 51 10.41 16.59 -11.98
N PHE A 52 9.54 17.57 -12.09
CA PHE A 52 8.64 17.77 -13.22
C PHE A 52 8.85 19.10 -13.95
N GLY A 53 9.91 19.83 -13.61
CA GLY A 53 10.18 21.11 -14.25
C GLY A 53 9.10 22.17 -14.00
N LEU A 54 8.38 22.11 -12.87
CA LEU A 54 7.24 22.98 -12.60
C LEU A 54 7.68 24.44 -12.40
N LYS A 55 7.20 25.32 -13.27
CA LYS A 55 7.37 26.77 -13.16
C LYS A 55 6.42 27.36 -12.12
N CYS A 56 6.78 28.50 -11.54
CA CYS A 56 5.95 29.18 -10.53
C CYS A 56 4.62 29.67 -11.10
N GLY A 57 4.64 30.24 -12.31
CA GLY A 57 3.46 30.94 -12.83
C GLY A 57 3.09 32.13 -11.93
N THR A 58 1.86 32.62 -12.08
CA THR A 58 1.39 33.82 -11.36
C THR A 58 0.76 33.55 -9.99
N LYS A 59 0.43 32.29 -9.70
CA LYS A 59 -0.31 31.90 -8.46
C LYS A 59 0.54 31.17 -7.43
N TRP A 60 1.80 30.91 -7.71
CA TRP A 60 2.70 30.23 -6.79
C TRP A 60 3.18 31.17 -5.69
N THR A 61 2.96 30.81 -4.43
CA THR A 61 3.37 31.59 -3.25
C THR A 61 4.47 30.92 -2.43
N GLY A 62 4.90 29.72 -2.83
CA GLY A 62 5.96 28.96 -2.17
C GLY A 62 7.36 29.39 -2.57
N LYS A 63 8.36 28.66 -2.10
CA LYS A 63 9.78 28.88 -2.43
C LYS A 63 10.01 28.76 -3.93
N SER A 64 10.91 29.58 -4.46
CA SER A 64 11.26 29.57 -5.90
C SER A 64 12.76 29.76 -6.13
N VAL A 65 13.21 29.30 -7.30
CA VAL A 65 14.57 29.51 -7.80
C VAL A 65 14.51 29.96 -9.23
N ASN A 66 15.33 31.02 -9.59
CA ASN A 66 15.47 31.46 -10.95
C ASN A 66 16.56 30.64 -11.66
N MET A 67 16.20 30.01 -12.79
CA MET A 67 17.10 29.14 -13.55
C MET A 67 16.95 29.36 -15.04
N THR A 68 18.04 29.12 -15.77
CA THR A 68 18.05 29.08 -17.25
C THR A 68 17.49 27.72 -17.69
N THR A 69 16.57 27.73 -18.64
CA THR A 69 16.00 26.56 -19.30
C THR A 69 15.93 26.76 -20.80
N GLN A 70 15.68 25.70 -21.55
CA GLN A 70 15.45 25.70 -22.97
C GLN A 70 14.03 25.30 -23.29
N GLU A 71 13.37 26.01 -24.19
CA GLU A 71 12.00 25.74 -24.63
C GLU A 71 11.96 25.58 -26.14
N GLU A 72 11.14 24.67 -26.64
CA GLU A 72 10.91 24.46 -28.07
C GLU A 72 9.60 25.14 -28.49
N TYR A 73 9.67 26.43 -28.84
CA TYR A 73 8.48 27.16 -29.33
C TYR A 73 8.20 26.91 -30.81
N SER A 74 9.21 26.46 -31.56
CA SER A 74 9.09 26.01 -32.95
C SER A 74 9.81 24.69 -33.09
N VAL A 75 9.23 23.74 -33.80
CA VAL A 75 9.77 22.37 -33.94
C VAL A 75 11.26 22.43 -34.39
N GLY A 76 12.12 21.81 -33.60
CA GLY A 76 13.58 21.77 -33.83
C GLY A 76 14.34 23.03 -33.39
N THR A 77 13.67 24.05 -32.85
CA THR A 77 14.35 25.31 -32.43
C THR A 77 14.26 25.47 -30.92
N LEU A 78 15.41 25.36 -30.24
CA LEU A 78 15.50 25.57 -28.80
C LEU A 78 15.79 27.05 -28.49
N THR A 79 14.96 27.65 -27.66
CA THR A 79 15.13 29.03 -27.16
C THR A 79 15.53 28.97 -25.68
N THR A 80 16.65 29.63 -25.37
CA THR A 80 17.14 29.75 -23.99
C THR A 80 16.42 30.88 -23.26
N ILE A 81 15.76 30.60 -22.18
CA ILE A 81 15.07 31.58 -21.33
C ILE A 81 15.45 31.42 -19.85
N LYS A 82 15.20 32.48 -19.08
CA LYS A 82 15.24 32.41 -17.61
C LYS A 82 13.82 32.37 -17.06
N ASP A 83 13.56 31.48 -16.12
CA ASP A 83 12.25 31.37 -15.50
C ASP A 83 12.37 31.02 -14.01
N ASN A 84 11.29 31.22 -13.26
CA ASN A 84 11.19 30.86 -11.85
C ASN A 84 10.55 29.50 -11.71
N PHE A 85 11.27 28.59 -11.06
CA PHE A 85 10.83 27.22 -10.81
C PHE A 85 10.44 27.04 -9.34
N ARG A 86 9.46 26.20 -9.10
CA ARG A 86 9.01 25.81 -7.74
C ARG A 86 10.11 25.05 -7.03
N VAL A 87 10.22 25.28 -5.72
CA VAL A 87 11.16 24.61 -4.82
C VAL A 87 10.36 23.87 -3.77
N TYR A 88 10.74 22.63 -3.50
CA TYR A 88 10.15 21.75 -2.50
C TYR A 88 11.21 21.26 -1.51
N ASP A 89 10.80 20.88 -0.31
CA ASP A 89 11.71 20.48 0.76
C ASP A 89 12.02 18.97 0.75
N SER A 90 11.27 18.18 -0.04
CA SER A 90 11.47 16.74 -0.18
C SER A 90 10.98 16.21 -1.53
N MET A 91 11.40 14.98 -1.89
CA MET A 91 10.87 14.28 -3.05
C MET A 91 9.35 14.09 -2.97
N GLU A 92 8.86 13.75 -1.79
CA GLU A 92 7.43 13.59 -1.56
C GLU A 92 6.64 14.85 -1.87
N GLU A 93 7.10 15.99 -1.36
CA GLU A 93 6.47 17.29 -1.63
C GLU A 93 6.54 17.69 -3.11
N GLY A 94 7.67 17.40 -3.78
CA GLY A 94 7.81 17.66 -5.21
C GLY A 94 6.84 16.85 -6.06
N ILE A 95 6.62 15.59 -5.72
CA ILE A 95 5.65 14.74 -6.41
C ILE A 95 4.22 15.16 -6.07
N LYS A 96 3.91 15.45 -4.80
CA LYS A 96 2.62 16.02 -4.41
C LYS A 96 2.34 17.32 -5.15
N GLY A 97 3.34 18.19 -5.28
CA GLY A 97 3.26 19.44 -6.01
C GLY A 97 2.88 19.28 -7.50
N TYR A 98 3.27 18.17 -8.14
CA TYR A 98 2.78 17.82 -9.47
C TYR A 98 1.27 17.56 -9.47
N PHE A 99 0.76 16.77 -8.51
CA PHE A 99 -0.67 16.49 -8.41
C PHE A 99 -1.48 17.76 -8.12
N GLU A 100 -0.96 18.67 -7.30
CA GLU A 100 -1.58 19.96 -7.04
C GLU A 100 -1.57 20.85 -8.31
N PHE A 101 -0.49 20.82 -9.09
CA PHE A 101 -0.36 21.58 -10.34
C PHE A 101 -1.39 21.13 -11.38
N ILE A 102 -1.60 19.84 -11.55
CA ILE A 102 -2.59 19.32 -12.50
C ILE A 102 -4.05 19.48 -12.04
N GLN A 103 -4.31 20.11 -10.88
CA GLN A 103 -5.66 20.54 -10.51
C GLN A 103 -6.09 21.84 -11.18
N LEU A 104 -5.20 22.52 -11.92
CA LEU A 104 -5.59 23.66 -12.75
C LEU A 104 -6.69 23.26 -13.73
N ALA A 105 -7.61 24.19 -14.01
CA ALA A 105 -8.81 23.92 -14.82
C ALA A 105 -8.51 23.22 -16.16
N ARG A 106 -7.42 23.60 -16.82
CA ARG A 106 -7.01 23.03 -18.12
C ARG A 106 -6.61 21.56 -18.07
N TYR A 107 -6.29 21.00 -16.90
CA TYR A 107 -5.89 19.59 -16.72
C TYR A 107 -6.96 18.70 -16.12
N GLN A 108 -8.19 19.18 -15.95
CA GLN A 108 -9.26 18.39 -15.31
C GLN A 108 -9.69 17.17 -16.15
N ASN A 109 -9.45 17.21 -17.46
CA ASN A 109 -9.68 16.11 -18.40
C ASN A 109 -8.71 14.93 -18.24
N LEU A 110 -7.64 15.07 -17.42
CA LEU A 110 -6.74 13.96 -17.05
C LEU A 110 -7.39 12.96 -16.08
N LYS A 111 -8.41 13.39 -15.34
CA LYS A 111 -9.09 12.56 -14.36
C LYS A 111 -9.78 11.38 -15.04
N GLY A 112 -9.59 10.20 -14.44
CA GLY A 112 -10.21 8.97 -14.92
C GLY A 112 -9.54 8.32 -16.13
N ILE A 113 -8.53 8.92 -16.76
CA ILE A 113 -7.76 8.28 -17.84
C ILE A 113 -6.98 7.10 -17.25
N THR A 114 -7.08 5.95 -17.93
CA THR A 114 -6.39 4.70 -17.56
C THR A 114 -5.32 4.28 -18.55
N ASP A 115 -5.31 4.87 -19.75
CA ASP A 115 -4.32 4.60 -20.79
C ASP A 115 -3.13 5.56 -20.68
N PRO A 116 -1.88 5.07 -20.53
CA PRO A 116 -0.70 5.91 -20.36
C PRO A 116 -0.44 6.86 -21.53
N LYS A 117 -0.61 6.37 -22.75
CA LYS A 117 -0.38 7.18 -23.95
C LYS A 117 -1.40 8.29 -24.06
N LYS A 118 -2.68 7.96 -23.82
CA LYS A 118 -3.76 8.96 -23.81
C LYS A 118 -3.53 10.03 -22.76
N TYR A 119 -3.03 9.67 -21.58
CA TYR A 119 -2.67 10.63 -20.54
C TYR A 119 -1.61 11.61 -21.01
N LEU A 120 -0.53 11.11 -21.63
CA LEU A 120 0.56 11.93 -22.16
C LEU A 120 0.13 12.83 -23.33
N GLU A 121 -0.72 12.32 -24.22
CA GLU A 121 -1.29 13.09 -25.32
C GLU A 121 -2.16 14.23 -24.79
N THR A 122 -3.00 13.94 -23.80
CA THR A 122 -3.92 14.91 -23.21
C THR A 122 -3.15 16.01 -22.47
N ILE A 123 -2.23 15.66 -21.57
CA ILE A 123 -1.48 16.66 -20.80
C ILE A 123 -0.61 17.55 -21.70
N LYS A 124 -0.06 16.98 -22.78
CA LYS A 124 0.66 17.74 -23.81
C LYS A 124 -0.25 18.72 -24.54
N ALA A 125 -1.41 18.28 -24.98
CA ALA A 125 -2.40 19.14 -25.65
C ALA A 125 -2.87 20.28 -24.74
N ASP A 126 -2.90 20.07 -23.43
CA ASP A 126 -3.23 21.07 -22.41
C ASP A 126 -2.05 22.03 -22.13
N GLY A 127 -0.94 21.90 -22.87
CA GLY A 127 0.19 22.82 -22.81
C GLY A 127 1.18 22.57 -21.69
N TYR A 128 1.31 21.32 -21.22
CA TYR A 128 2.33 20.94 -20.24
C TYR A 128 3.75 20.95 -20.83
N ALA A 129 3.90 20.46 -22.06
CA ALA A 129 5.17 20.37 -22.76
C ALA A 129 5.05 20.82 -24.21
N THR A 130 6.10 21.49 -24.70
CA THR A 130 6.19 22.00 -26.08
C THR A 130 6.87 21.03 -27.03
N SER A 131 7.74 20.13 -26.53
CA SER A 131 8.52 19.20 -27.33
C SER A 131 7.65 18.29 -28.21
N SER A 132 8.00 18.22 -29.50
CA SER A 132 7.32 17.37 -30.49
C SER A 132 7.43 15.88 -30.13
N THR A 133 8.55 15.46 -29.53
CA THR A 133 8.85 14.07 -29.15
C THR A 133 8.40 13.69 -27.74
N TYR A 134 7.73 14.58 -27.02
CA TYR A 134 7.38 14.40 -25.60
C TYR A 134 6.66 13.06 -25.32
N VAL A 135 5.57 12.79 -26.05
CA VAL A 135 4.79 11.55 -25.87
C VAL A 135 5.63 10.31 -26.18
N THR A 136 6.34 10.34 -27.31
CA THR A 136 7.15 9.20 -27.75
C THR A 136 8.27 8.87 -26.76
N ASN A 137 8.95 9.88 -26.23
CA ASN A 137 10.06 9.68 -25.30
C ASN A 137 9.56 9.14 -23.96
N ASN A 138 8.44 9.64 -23.44
CA ASN A 138 7.83 9.12 -22.22
C ASN A 138 7.33 7.68 -22.42
N MET A 139 6.69 7.35 -23.54
CA MET A 139 6.23 5.99 -23.81
C MET A 139 7.39 5.01 -23.93
N LYS A 140 8.52 5.38 -24.54
CA LYS A 140 9.74 4.55 -24.55
C LYS A 140 10.19 4.20 -23.12
N LEU A 141 10.15 5.16 -22.19
CA LEU A 141 10.48 4.90 -20.78
C LEU A 141 9.46 3.97 -20.11
N VAL A 142 8.16 4.16 -20.38
CA VAL A 142 7.10 3.27 -19.90
C VAL A 142 7.36 1.84 -20.30
N GLU A 143 7.70 1.60 -21.57
CA GLU A 143 7.98 0.27 -22.13
C GLU A 143 9.32 -0.30 -21.62
N GLN A 144 10.40 0.47 -21.72
CA GLN A 144 11.76 0.03 -21.36
C GLN A 144 11.87 -0.43 -19.90
N TYR A 145 11.18 0.25 -18.99
CA TYR A 145 11.23 -0.03 -17.55
C TYR A 145 9.99 -0.76 -17.04
N ASN A 146 9.12 -1.22 -17.96
CA ASN A 146 7.86 -1.89 -17.61
C ASN A 146 7.06 -1.13 -16.52
N LEU A 147 6.91 0.19 -16.71
CA LEU A 147 6.30 1.04 -15.70
C LEU A 147 4.81 0.80 -15.52
N THR A 148 4.13 0.17 -16.49
CA THR A 148 2.71 -0.21 -16.40
C THR A 148 2.41 -1.16 -15.24
N LYS A 149 3.43 -1.84 -14.71
CA LYS A 149 3.28 -2.63 -13.48
C LYS A 149 2.81 -1.78 -12.28
N TYR A 150 3.09 -0.47 -12.29
CA TYR A 150 2.66 0.48 -11.26
C TYR A 150 1.26 1.06 -11.51
N ASP A 151 0.67 0.87 -12.72
CA ASP A 151 -0.70 1.31 -13.05
C ASP A 151 -1.78 0.43 -12.42
N LYS A 152 -1.42 -0.81 -12.09
CA LYS A 152 -2.30 -1.60 -11.25
C LYS A 152 -2.54 -0.77 -10.00
N GLU A 153 -3.80 -0.46 -9.71
CA GLU A 153 -4.11 0.10 -8.39
C GLU A 153 -3.28 -0.73 -7.40
N VAL A 154 -2.48 -0.06 -6.57
CA VAL A 154 -2.12 -0.65 -5.31
C VAL A 154 -3.48 -0.79 -4.64
N THR A 155 -4.11 -1.94 -4.84
CA THR A 155 -5.23 -2.34 -3.99
C THR A 155 -4.63 -2.18 -2.61
N LYS A 156 -5.08 -1.13 -1.89
CA LYS A 156 -4.70 -0.94 -0.50
C LYS A 156 -4.91 -2.30 0.10
N MET A 157 -3.79 -2.96 0.45
CA MET A 157 -3.87 -4.32 0.96
C MET A 157 -4.95 -4.31 2.01
N SER A 158 -5.87 -5.25 1.96
CA SER A 158 -6.89 -5.33 2.99
C SER A 158 -6.21 -5.39 4.35
N LYS A 159 -6.88 -4.98 5.41
CA LYS A 159 -6.30 -5.07 6.75
C LYS A 159 -5.90 -6.51 7.07
N ALA A 160 -6.72 -7.48 6.63
CA ALA A 160 -6.45 -8.89 6.77
C ALA A 160 -5.17 -9.31 6.03
N GLU A 161 -5.00 -8.88 4.78
CA GLU A 161 -3.79 -9.17 4.00
C GLU A 161 -2.56 -8.46 4.57
N THR A 162 -2.71 -7.24 5.09
CA THR A 162 -1.63 -6.50 5.75
C THR A 162 -1.14 -7.23 7.00
N ALA A 163 -2.07 -7.72 7.84
CA ALA A 163 -1.74 -8.45 9.06
C ALA A 163 -1.04 -9.77 8.76
N ILE A 164 -1.59 -10.59 7.87
CA ILE A 164 -0.98 -11.90 7.56
C ILE A 164 0.37 -11.75 6.86
N LYS A 165 0.51 -10.76 5.98
CA LYS A 165 1.79 -10.48 5.32
C LYS A 165 2.85 -10.07 6.34
N TRP A 166 2.51 -9.27 7.34
CA TRP A 166 3.44 -8.91 8.41
C TRP A 166 3.93 -10.15 9.15
N MET A 167 3.04 -11.09 9.50
CA MET A 167 3.42 -12.37 10.12
C MET A 167 4.36 -13.19 9.23
N GLU A 168 4.03 -13.30 7.93
CA GLU A 168 4.84 -14.06 6.97
C GLU A 168 6.21 -13.44 6.70
N ASP A 169 6.30 -12.10 6.67
CA ASP A 169 7.57 -11.39 6.47
C ASP A 169 8.44 -11.50 7.73
N THR A 170 7.85 -11.41 8.93
CA THR A 170 8.52 -11.61 10.21
C THR A 170 9.08 -13.04 10.33
N ALA A 171 8.29 -14.04 9.91
CA ALA A 171 8.71 -15.45 9.94
C ALA A 171 9.84 -15.80 8.94
N LYS A 172 10.21 -14.90 8.04
CA LYS A 172 11.30 -15.05 7.06
C LYS A 172 12.56 -14.30 7.46
N ASP A 173 12.50 -13.56 8.54
CA ASP A 173 13.58 -12.72 9.01
C ASP A 173 14.14 -13.29 10.31
N ASP A 174 15.31 -13.90 10.23
CA ASP A 174 15.98 -14.58 11.36
C ASP A 174 16.31 -13.64 12.55
N ARG A 175 16.04 -12.34 12.41
CA ARG A 175 16.14 -11.37 13.52
C ARG A 175 14.97 -11.47 14.50
N HIS A 176 13.97 -12.27 14.21
CA HIS A 176 12.75 -12.43 14.98
C HIS A 176 12.60 -13.86 15.49
N GLY A 177 12.74 -14.05 16.77
CA GLY A 177 12.60 -15.33 17.44
C GLY A 177 11.39 -15.39 18.40
N TYR A 178 11.50 -16.26 19.42
CA TYR A 178 10.45 -16.46 20.40
C TYR A 178 10.90 -16.10 21.82
N CYS A 179 10.17 -15.18 22.45
CA CYS A 179 10.37 -14.84 23.87
C CYS A 179 9.07 -14.40 24.53
N GLN A 180 8.77 -14.89 25.76
CA GLN A 180 7.62 -14.41 26.53
C GLN A 180 7.93 -13.24 27.46
N THR A 181 9.20 -12.93 27.74
CA THR A 181 9.58 -11.79 28.57
C THR A 181 9.79 -10.51 27.75
N HIS A 182 10.45 -10.59 26.60
CA HIS A 182 10.64 -9.47 25.64
C HIS A 182 9.79 -9.69 24.40
N ARG A 183 8.49 -9.79 24.61
CA ARG A 183 7.52 -10.33 23.64
C ARG A 183 6.92 -9.32 22.67
N TRP A 184 7.31 -8.06 22.77
CA TRP A 184 6.72 -7.00 21.94
C TRP A 184 7.71 -6.41 20.92
N GLY A 185 8.72 -7.17 20.58
CA GLY A 185 9.75 -6.76 19.62
C GLY A 185 10.83 -5.85 20.22
N GLU A 186 10.98 -5.82 21.56
CA GLU A 186 11.98 -5.00 22.23
C GLU A 186 13.41 -5.34 21.80
N ASP A 187 13.66 -6.62 21.57
CA ASP A 187 14.91 -7.18 21.03
C ASP A 187 14.70 -7.95 19.71
N GLY A 188 13.55 -7.79 19.10
CA GLY A 188 13.13 -8.44 17.86
C GLY A 188 12.15 -9.59 18.04
N ASP A 189 12.03 -10.15 19.25
CA ASP A 189 11.26 -11.37 19.52
C ASP A 189 9.80 -11.13 19.87
N TYR A 190 9.00 -12.18 19.66
CA TYR A 190 7.58 -12.20 19.97
C TYR A 190 7.20 -13.52 20.64
N ASP A 191 6.09 -13.56 21.36
CA ASP A 191 5.38 -14.82 21.65
C ASP A 191 4.19 -14.99 20.68
N CYS A 192 3.51 -16.12 20.78
CA CYS A 192 2.39 -16.45 19.88
C CYS A 192 1.32 -15.36 19.85
N SER A 193 0.95 -14.84 21.01
CA SER A 193 -0.13 -13.85 21.10
C SER A 193 0.33 -12.44 20.74
N SER A 194 1.50 -12.03 21.19
CA SER A 194 2.03 -10.69 20.88
C SER A 194 2.30 -10.49 19.39
N ALA A 195 2.76 -11.55 18.69
CA ALA A 195 2.92 -11.51 17.25
C ALA A 195 1.58 -11.20 16.54
N VAL A 196 0.51 -11.90 16.89
CA VAL A 196 -0.83 -11.70 16.29
C VAL A 196 -1.39 -10.33 16.63
N TYR A 197 -1.27 -9.88 17.88
CA TYR A 197 -1.67 -8.51 18.26
C TYR A 197 -0.92 -7.45 17.46
N THR A 198 0.40 -7.59 17.33
CA THR A 198 1.25 -6.64 16.60
C THR A 198 0.91 -6.62 15.10
N ALA A 199 0.68 -7.78 14.49
CA ALA A 199 0.29 -7.88 13.09
C ALA A 199 -0.99 -7.10 12.78
N TRP A 200 -2.00 -7.21 13.63
CA TRP A 200 -3.27 -6.51 13.44
C TRP A 200 -3.19 -5.02 13.80
N GLU A 201 -2.36 -4.61 14.77
CA GLU A 201 -2.05 -3.19 14.97
C GLU A 201 -1.34 -2.58 13.78
N HIS A 202 -0.37 -3.31 13.20
CA HIS A 202 0.29 -2.90 11.96
C HIS A 202 -0.70 -2.72 10.81
N ALA A 203 -1.74 -3.53 10.76
CA ALA A 203 -2.85 -3.40 9.82
C ALA A 203 -3.82 -2.24 10.13
N GLY A 204 -3.58 -1.48 11.19
CA GLY A 204 -4.39 -0.33 11.60
C GLY A 204 -5.66 -0.70 12.35
N ILE A 205 -5.65 -1.81 13.10
CA ILE A 205 -6.69 -2.19 14.07
C ILE A 205 -6.05 -2.21 15.46
N PRO A 206 -6.37 -1.27 16.37
CA PRO A 206 -5.66 -1.06 17.63
C PRO A 206 -6.02 -2.11 18.70
N VAL A 207 -5.89 -3.39 18.37
CA VAL A 207 -6.27 -4.53 19.22
C VAL A 207 -5.40 -4.64 20.48
N LYS A 208 -4.09 -4.38 20.36
CA LYS A 208 -3.15 -4.41 21.49
C LYS A 208 -3.45 -3.26 22.45
N THR A 209 -3.54 -2.04 21.92
CA THR A 209 -3.85 -0.83 22.68
C THR A 209 -5.16 -1.01 23.47
N TYR A 210 -6.23 -1.40 22.78
CA TYR A 210 -7.52 -1.67 23.43
C TYR A 210 -7.44 -2.76 24.49
N SER A 211 -6.68 -3.85 24.23
CA SER A 211 -6.55 -4.95 25.17
C SER A 211 -5.92 -4.48 26.49
N PHE A 212 -4.85 -3.69 26.41
CA PHE A 212 -4.22 -3.13 27.60
C PHE A 212 -5.13 -2.14 28.33
N GLU A 213 -5.82 -1.25 27.62
CA GLU A 213 -6.76 -0.29 28.22
C GLU A 213 -7.93 -0.98 28.92
N LYS A 214 -8.48 -2.03 28.31
CA LYS A 214 -9.70 -2.68 28.78
C LYS A 214 -9.44 -3.76 29.83
N TYR A 215 -8.37 -4.56 29.66
CA TYR A 215 -8.08 -5.75 30.46
C TYR A 215 -6.79 -5.68 31.25
N GLY A 216 -5.96 -4.64 31.06
CA GLY A 216 -4.64 -4.51 31.65
C GLY A 216 -3.59 -5.50 31.10
N CYS A 217 -3.94 -6.28 30.09
CA CYS A 217 -3.09 -7.31 29.50
C CYS A 217 -3.48 -7.59 28.04
N ALA A 218 -2.58 -8.25 27.32
CA ALA A 218 -2.83 -8.72 25.96
C ALA A 218 -2.21 -10.12 25.80
N TYR A 219 -3.04 -11.16 25.79
CA TYR A 219 -2.66 -12.58 25.64
C TYR A 219 -3.84 -13.39 25.11
N THR A 220 -3.64 -14.67 24.83
CA THR A 220 -4.66 -15.55 24.21
C THR A 220 -5.99 -15.57 24.96
N GLY A 221 -6.00 -15.55 26.30
CA GLY A 221 -7.21 -15.64 27.11
C GLY A 221 -8.20 -14.49 27.00
N VAL A 222 -7.75 -13.30 26.56
CA VAL A 222 -8.64 -12.14 26.30
C VAL A 222 -8.84 -11.89 24.81
N MET A 223 -8.12 -12.61 23.94
CA MET A 223 -8.06 -12.37 22.51
C MET A 223 -9.43 -12.48 21.84
N LEU A 224 -10.22 -13.50 22.17
CA LEU A 224 -11.57 -13.65 21.62
C LEU A 224 -12.42 -12.38 21.82
N ALA A 225 -12.46 -11.86 23.06
CA ALA A 225 -13.26 -10.68 23.39
C ALA A 225 -12.73 -9.42 22.70
N VAL A 226 -11.41 -9.24 22.67
CA VAL A 226 -10.75 -8.10 22.02
C VAL A 226 -11.03 -8.07 20.53
N PHE A 227 -10.79 -9.18 19.82
CA PHE A 227 -10.97 -9.21 18.37
C PHE A 227 -12.45 -9.08 17.97
N LYS A 228 -13.36 -9.69 18.72
CA LYS A 228 -14.81 -9.48 18.51
C LYS A 228 -15.24 -8.03 18.67
N HIS A 229 -14.64 -7.26 19.59
CA HIS A 229 -14.89 -5.83 19.72
C HIS A 229 -14.58 -5.06 18.42
N PHE A 230 -13.57 -5.49 17.68
CA PHE A 230 -13.20 -4.90 16.39
C PHE A 230 -13.91 -5.56 15.18
N GLY A 231 -14.98 -6.29 15.41
CA GLY A 231 -15.84 -6.83 14.37
C GLY A 231 -15.37 -8.17 13.78
N PHE A 232 -14.41 -8.85 14.40
CA PHE A 232 -14.06 -10.20 13.97
C PHE A 232 -15.22 -11.16 14.27
N GLU A 233 -15.52 -12.03 13.30
CA GLU A 233 -16.50 -13.09 13.45
C GLU A 233 -15.83 -14.36 13.97
N ASP A 234 -16.44 -15.02 14.94
CA ASP A 234 -16.08 -16.40 15.28
C ASP A 234 -16.74 -17.33 14.25
N VAL A 235 -15.92 -17.89 13.38
CA VAL A 235 -16.36 -18.78 12.28
C VAL A 235 -16.03 -20.25 12.53
N THR A 236 -15.76 -20.62 13.77
CA THR A 236 -15.36 -21.99 14.16
C THR A 236 -16.33 -23.04 13.63
N ASN A 237 -17.62 -22.76 13.68
CA ASN A 237 -18.65 -23.66 13.17
C ASN A 237 -18.78 -23.73 11.64
N LYS A 238 -18.03 -22.88 10.92
CA LYS A 238 -17.99 -22.82 9.44
C LYS A 238 -16.76 -23.51 8.85
N VAL A 239 -15.89 -24.07 9.69
CA VAL A 239 -14.62 -24.69 9.30
C VAL A 239 -14.48 -26.09 9.86
N ASN A 240 -13.75 -26.95 9.17
CA ASN A 240 -13.37 -28.26 9.69
C ASN A 240 -11.95 -28.15 10.27
N LEU A 241 -11.83 -28.07 11.59
CA LEU A 241 -10.57 -27.92 12.29
C LEU A 241 -9.63 -29.13 12.13
N ALA A 242 -10.14 -30.31 11.86
CA ALA A 242 -9.31 -31.49 11.66
C ALA A 242 -8.56 -31.46 10.34
N THR A 243 -9.13 -30.84 9.32
CA THR A 243 -8.57 -30.79 7.95
C THR A 243 -8.17 -29.41 7.49
N GLY A 244 -8.58 -28.35 8.18
CA GLY A 244 -8.45 -26.96 7.74
C GLY A 244 -9.42 -26.54 6.63
N ALA A 245 -10.36 -27.42 6.24
CA ALA A 245 -11.33 -27.08 5.21
C ALA A 245 -12.25 -25.94 5.65
N GLY A 246 -12.41 -24.91 4.81
CA GLY A 246 -13.19 -23.72 5.11
C GLY A 246 -12.39 -22.59 5.76
N LEU A 247 -11.14 -22.83 6.16
CA LEU A 247 -10.22 -21.77 6.58
C LEU A 247 -9.90 -20.82 5.42
N LYS A 248 -9.79 -19.55 5.74
CA LYS A 248 -9.39 -18.49 4.79
C LYS A 248 -8.11 -17.84 5.25
N ARG A 249 -7.32 -17.35 4.29
CA ARG A 249 -6.12 -16.58 4.55
C ARG A 249 -6.40 -15.46 5.56
N SER A 250 -5.53 -15.28 6.53
CA SER A 250 -5.63 -14.38 7.69
C SER A 250 -6.58 -14.80 8.81
N ASP A 251 -7.27 -15.94 8.72
CA ASP A 251 -8.00 -16.47 9.87
C ASP A 251 -7.05 -16.66 11.06
N ILE A 252 -7.48 -16.19 12.24
CA ILE A 252 -6.76 -16.40 13.49
C ILE A 252 -7.21 -17.75 14.05
N LEU A 253 -6.26 -18.65 14.25
CA LEU A 253 -6.43 -19.96 14.85
C LEU A 253 -6.11 -19.83 16.34
N LEU A 254 -7.13 -19.80 17.19
CA LEU A 254 -6.97 -19.52 18.60
C LEU A 254 -7.28 -20.76 19.46
N ASN A 255 -6.35 -21.11 20.33
CA ASN A 255 -6.63 -21.82 21.59
C ASN A 255 -6.48 -20.80 22.72
N ASP A 256 -7.59 -20.38 23.31
CA ASP A 256 -7.64 -19.31 24.30
C ASP A 256 -6.83 -19.54 25.57
N LYS A 257 -6.43 -20.80 25.83
CA LYS A 257 -5.63 -21.20 26.99
C LYS A 257 -4.15 -21.32 26.70
N HIS A 258 -3.77 -21.64 25.46
CA HIS A 258 -2.40 -22.11 25.22
C HIS A 258 -1.70 -21.42 24.05
N HIS A 259 -2.38 -21.18 22.92
CA HIS A 259 -1.64 -20.82 21.70
C HIS A 259 -2.51 -20.10 20.68
N VAL A 260 -1.84 -19.39 19.75
CA VAL A 260 -2.49 -18.74 18.61
C VAL A 260 -1.55 -18.76 17.40
N ALA A 261 -2.14 -18.96 16.23
CA ALA A 261 -1.49 -18.86 14.93
C ALA A 261 -2.38 -18.11 13.94
N MET A 262 -1.87 -17.80 12.75
CA MET A 262 -2.66 -17.27 11.65
C MET A 262 -2.55 -18.18 10.42
N TYR A 263 -3.67 -18.38 9.73
CA TYR A 263 -3.70 -19.22 8.52
C TYR A 263 -3.23 -18.45 7.30
N CYS A 264 -2.17 -18.94 6.64
CA CYS A 264 -1.56 -18.31 5.45
C CYS A 264 -2.32 -18.59 4.15
N GLY A 265 -3.26 -19.52 4.14
CA GLY A 265 -3.82 -20.10 2.93
C GLY A 265 -3.02 -21.35 2.47
N ASN A 266 -3.56 -22.07 1.49
CA ASN A 266 -2.89 -23.21 0.85
C ASN A 266 -2.43 -24.31 1.83
N GLY A 267 -3.14 -24.51 2.94
CA GLY A 267 -2.78 -25.51 3.94
C GLY A 267 -1.58 -25.14 4.82
N MET A 268 -1.25 -23.84 4.94
CA MET A 268 -0.14 -23.35 5.74
C MET A 268 -0.62 -22.45 6.88
N GLU A 269 0.11 -22.44 7.99
CA GLU A 269 -0.08 -21.52 9.14
C GLU A 269 1.25 -20.86 9.51
N VAL A 270 1.17 -19.69 10.16
CA VAL A 270 2.33 -18.92 10.67
C VAL A 270 2.13 -18.63 12.14
N GLU A 271 3.21 -18.79 12.92
CA GLU A 271 3.20 -18.60 14.38
C GLU A 271 4.58 -18.26 14.94
N ALA A 272 4.63 -17.57 16.07
CA ALA A 272 5.76 -17.62 16.97
C ALA A 272 5.56 -18.82 17.92
N SER A 273 6.48 -19.78 17.93
CA SER A 273 6.27 -21.12 18.49
C SER A 273 6.97 -21.33 19.84
N ILE A 274 8.28 -21.46 19.83
CA ILE A 274 9.10 -21.73 21.02
C ILE A 274 10.56 -21.39 20.71
N ASN A 275 11.37 -21.01 21.70
CA ASN A 275 12.77 -20.67 21.48
C ASN A 275 13.67 -21.90 21.17
N GLU A 276 14.93 -21.67 20.84
CA GLU A 276 15.92 -22.69 20.47
C GLU A 276 16.17 -23.75 21.54
N LYS A 277 15.86 -23.43 22.81
CA LYS A 277 16.00 -24.34 23.96
C LYS A 277 14.73 -25.14 24.26
N GLY A 278 13.65 -24.91 23.50
CA GLY A 278 12.34 -25.51 23.77
C GLY A 278 11.67 -24.93 25.03
N THR A 279 12.03 -23.71 25.42
CA THR A 279 11.46 -23.01 26.59
C THR A 279 10.79 -21.70 26.16
N ALA A 280 9.91 -21.18 27.02
CA ALA A 280 9.19 -19.94 26.74
C ALA A 280 10.03 -18.67 26.97
N THR A 281 11.12 -18.80 27.71
CA THR A 281 11.99 -17.69 28.12
C THR A 281 13.44 -18.13 28.14
N GLY A 282 14.37 -17.15 28.14
CA GLY A 282 15.80 -17.41 28.28
C GLY A 282 16.47 -17.93 27.01
N GLY A 283 15.82 -17.78 25.85
CA GLY A 283 16.41 -17.94 24.54
C GLY A 283 17.41 -16.84 24.20
N THR A 284 18.03 -16.95 23.04
CA THR A 284 18.85 -15.93 22.43
C THR A 284 17.96 -15.11 21.50
N PRO A 285 18.02 -13.76 21.46
CA PRO A 285 17.23 -12.98 20.52
C PRO A 285 17.44 -13.37 19.06
N GLY A 286 16.36 -13.40 18.28
CA GLY A 286 16.32 -13.86 16.89
C GLY A 286 16.00 -15.36 16.77
N ASP A 287 15.82 -15.86 15.54
CA ASP A 287 15.54 -17.28 15.25
C ASP A 287 16.82 -18.02 14.88
N GLN A 288 17.32 -18.86 15.78
CA GLN A 288 18.52 -19.66 15.61
C GLN A 288 18.25 -21.00 14.93
N THR A 289 17.00 -21.43 14.86
CA THR A 289 16.64 -22.78 14.42
C THR A 289 15.77 -22.81 13.17
N GLY A 290 15.23 -21.65 12.73
CA GLY A 290 14.19 -21.53 11.71
C GLY A 290 12.85 -22.09 12.17
N LYS A 291 12.64 -22.21 13.51
CA LYS A 291 11.44 -22.82 14.11
C LYS A 291 10.83 -22.00 15.24
N GLU A 292 11.41 -20.88 15.56
CA GLU A 292 10.97 -20.02 16.65
C GLU A 292 9.84 -19.10 16.18
N PHE A 293 9.99 -18.49 15.02
CA PHE A 293 8.93 -17.81 14.29
C PHE A 293 8.86 -18.38 12.88
N LEU A 294 7.83 -19.16 12.54
CA LEU A 294 7.86 -20.00 11.35
C LEU A 294 6.54 -20.09 10.60
N ILE A 295 6.65 -20.42 9.31
CA ILE A 295 5.54 -20.88 8.48
C ILE A 295 5.64 -22.40 8.37
N ARG A 296 4.54 -23.10 8.65
CA ARG A 296 4.46 -24.55 8.56
C ARG A 296 3.17 -25.03 7.94
N ALA A 297 3.10 -26.34 7.63
CA ALA A 297 1.85 -26.97 7.26
C ALA A 297 0.82 -26.84 8.40
N TYR A 298 -0.43 -26.55 8.03
CA TYR A 298 -1.54 -26.53 8.97
C TYR A 298 -1.58 -27.83 9.79
N ARG A 299 -1.75 -27.69 11.09
CA ARG A 299 -1.85 -28.82 12.01
C ARG A 299 -3.19 -28.83 12.72
N ASN A 300 -3.70 -30.02 12.98
CA ASN A 300 -4.86 -30.22 13.84
C ASN A 300 -4.48 -30.02 15.33
N TYR A 301 -4.13 -28.75 15.66
CA TYR A 301 -3.94 -28.32 17.05
C TYR A 301 -5.34 -28.15 17.68
N PRO A 302 -5.53 -28.29 19.00
CA PRO A 302 -6.84 -28.14 19.64
C PRO A 302 -7.32 -26.69 19.64
N TRP A 303 -7.46 -26.14 18.43
CA TRP A 303 -8.05 -24.81 18.22
C TRP A 303 -9.49 -24.81 18.70
N ASN A 304 -9.87 -23.80 19.51
CA ASN A 304 -11.24 -23.69 20.02
C ASN A 304 -11.99 -22.49 19.40
N HIS A 305 -11.29 -21.59 18.75
CA HIS A 305 -11.87 -20.49 17.98
C HIS A 305 -11.15 -20.28 16.66
N VAL A 306 -11.89 -19.89 15.63
CA VAL A 306 -11.38 -19.34 14.39
C VAL A 306 -11.97 -17.95 14.20
N LEU A 307 -11.14 -16.91 14.31
CA LEU A 307 -11.60 -15.54 14.21
C LEU A 307 -11.26 -14.98 12.83
N ARG A 308 -12.28 -14.52 12.13
CA ARG A 308 -12.17 -13.95 10.78
C ARG A 308 -12.51 -12.48 10.78
N TYR A 309 -11.61 -11.66 10.27
CA TYR A 309 -11.91 -10.24 10.02
C TYR A 309 -12.81 -10.12 8.79
N PRO A 310 -13.91 -9.34 8.85
CA PRO A 310 -14.81 -9.15 7.74
C PRO A 310 -14.29 -8.13 6.73
N ASP A 311 -12.98 -8.09 6.53
CA ASP A 311 -12.46 -7.46 5.33
C ASP A 311 -13.26 -8.11 4.22
N GLY A 312 -14.11 -7.34 3.56
CA GLY A 312 -14.70 -7.84 2.34
C GLY A 312 -13.55 -8.44 1.56
N GLY A 313 -13.38 -9.75 1.69
CA GLY A 313 -12.49 -10.46 0.82
C GLY A 313 -12.74 -9.83 -0.51
N SER A 314 -11.73 -9.57 -1.34
CA SER A 314 -11.94 -9.14 -2.70
C SER A 314 -12.96 -10.11 -3.33
N THR A 315 -14.22 -9.97 -2.96
CA THR A 315 -15.28 -10.12 -3.89
C THR A 315 -14.93 -9.02 -4.87
N SER A 316 -14.42 -9.39 -6.04
CA SER A 316 -14.75 -8.63 -7.20
C SER A 316 -16.22 -8.27 -6.99
N VAL A 317 -16.48 -7.05 -6.53
CA VAL A 317 -17.74 -6.43 -6.81
C VAL A 317 -17.69 -6.37 -8.32
N THR A 318 -18.27 -7.36 -8.96
CA THR A 318 -18.70 -7.24 -10.34
C THR A 318 -19.55 -5.99 -10.26
N LYS A 319 -18.98 -4.85 -10.64
CA LYS A 319 -19.77 -3.63 -10.85
C LYS A 319 -20.84 -4.12 -11.78
N LYS A 320 -22.08 -4.15 -11.26
CA LYS A 320 -23.25 -4.46 -12.09
C LYS A 320 -23.09 -3.62 -13.33
N SER A 321 -23.21 -4.21 -14.49
CA SER A 321 -23.13 -3.47 -15.73
C SER A 321 -24.19 -2.36 -15.70
N VAL A 322 -23.96 -1.30 -16.43
CA VAL A 322 -24.95 -0.21 -16.54
C VAL A 322 -26.33 -0.77 -16.88
N ASP A 323 -26.38 -1.82 -17.70
CA ASP A 323 -27.61 -2.51 -18.09
C ASP A 323 -28.27 -3.28 -16.93
N GLU A 324 -27.51 -3.87 -16.02
CA GLU A 324 -28.06 -4.55 -14.84
C GLU A 324 -28.60 -3.54 -13.83
N VAL A 325 -27.90 -2.41 -13.63
CA VAL A 325 -28.38 -1.32 -12.77
C VAL A 325 -29.63 -0.67 -13.38
N ALA A 326 -29.65 -0.44 -14.69
CA ALA A 326 -30.81 0.08 -15.38
C ALA A 326 -32.02 -0.84 -15.25
N LYS A 327 -31.87 -2.15 -15.37
CA LYS A 327 -32.95 -3.13 -15.16
C LYS A 327 -33.47 -3.11 -13.73
N GLU A 328 -32.61 -2.97 -12.73
CA GLU A 328 -33.03 -2.91 -11.32
C GLU A 328 -33.77 -1.60 -10.99
N VAL A 329 -33.32 -0.47 -11.56
CA VAL A 329 -34.02 0.82 -11.43
C VAL A 329 -35.39 0.74 -12.08
N LEU A 330 -35.49 0.17 -13.27
CA LEU A 330 -36.78 -0.02 -13.98
C LEU A 330 -37.71 -1.02 -13.26
N ALA A 331 -37.15 -1.98 -12.54
CA ALA A 331 -37.89 -2.95 -11.73
C ALA A 331 -38.32 -2.40 -10.35
N GLY A 332 -38.00 -1.12 -10.03
CA GLY A 332 -38.34 -0.50 -8.75
C GLY A 332 -37.55 -0.99 -7.55
N ALA A 333 -36.44 -1.70 -7.76
CA ALA A 333 -35.58 -2.22 -6.69
C ALA A 333 -34.86 -1.11 -5.89
N TRP A 334 -34.81 0.10 -6.43
CA TRP A 334 -34.27 1.30 -5.78
C TRP A 334 -35.47 2.20 -5.47
N GLY A 335 -35.95 2.15 -4.23
CA GLY A 335 -37.13 2.95 -3.84
C GLY A 335 -36.99 4.40 -4.23
N ASN A 336 -38.08 5.00 -4.67
CA ASN A 336 -38.19 6.45 -4.89
C ASN A 336 -37.83 7.13 -3.58
N GLY A 337 -36.67 7.81 -3.55
CA GLY A 337 -36.30 8.63 -2.42
C GLY A 337 -37.31 9.73 -2.25
N ASP A 338 -38.21 9.62 -1.29
CA ASP A 338 -39.05 10.70 -0.86
C ASP A 338 -38.14 11.76 -0.27
N ALA A 339 -38.03 12.88 -0.99
CA ALA A 339 -37.48 14.10 -0.48
C ALA A 339 -38.35 14.60 0.67
N ARG A 340 -37.77 14.69 1.86
CA ARG A 340 -38.16 15.61 2.92
C ARG A 340 -36.94 16.29 3.48
#